data_a82f7b5a9c3a8845bc0471eac4e1a369
#
_entry.id   a82f7b5a9c3a8845bc0471eac4e1a369
#
_cell.length_a   1.000
_cell.length_b   1.000
_cell.length_c   1.000
_cell.angle_alpha   90.00
_cell.angle_beta   90.00
_cell.angle_gamma   90.00
#
_symmetry.space_group_name_H-M   'P 1'
#
loop_
_entity.id
_entity.type
_entity.pdbx_description
1 polymer ?
#
loop_
_entity_poly.entity_id
_entity_poly.type
_entity_poly.pdbx_seq_one_letter_code
_entity_poly.pdbx_strand_id
1 'polypeptide(L)'
;VPYKPGKDGVNDAINRYVTRTIIVKEPGKEPQTITQTVHFTNEDKDGNSGYKDPVTGEIKYNTDWHVASDLKAKTGSWEEYTAPSVTGYTPSQAKVEAKTVTAETEAASVTISYTKNADIPVPYKPGKNGVNDALNRYVTRAIIVKEPGKEPQTITQTDH
;
A
#
# COMPACT_ATOMS: atom_id res chain seq x y z
N VAL A 1 -21.00 26.76 26.47
CA VAL A 1 -20.80 25.36 26.90
C VAL A 1 -19.32 25.03 26.78
N PRO A 2 -18.64 24.63 27.85
CA PRO A 2 -17.23 24.28 27.79
C PRO A 2 -16.98 23.08 26.84
N TYR A 3 -15.86 23.09 26.17
CA TYR A 3 -15.40 21.97 25.38
C TYR A 3 -15.28 20.72 26.25
N LYS A 4 -15.84 19.64 25.77
CA LYS A 4 -15.64 18.29 26.35
C LYS A 4 -15.22 17.37 25.26
N PRO A 5 -14.11 16.64 25.41
CA PRO A 5 -13.78 15.61 24.45
C PRO A 5 -14.89 14.57 24.42
N GLY A 6 -15.45 14.35 23.25
CA GLY A 6 -16.42 13.27 23.03
C GLY A 6 -15.71 11.91 22.97
N LYS A 7 -16.41 10.91 22.51
CA LYS A 7 -15.83 9.60 22.26
C LYS A 7 -14.81 9.75 21.14
N ASP A 8 -13.61 9.26 21.37
CA ASP A 8 -12.52 9.35 20.40
C ASP A 8 -12.94 8.77 19.04
N GLY A 9 -12.68 9.53 17.99
CA GLY A 9 -13.03 9.17 16.64
C GLY A 9 -14.50 9.36 16.24
N VAL A 10 -15.34 9.88 17.14
CA VAL A 10 -16.78 10.08 16.88
C VAL A 10 -17.09 11.56 16.69
N ASN A 11 -17.69 11.89 15.55
CA ASN A 11 -18.14 13.25 15.27
C ASN A 11 -19.37 13.61 16.10
N ASP A 12 -19.40 14.83 16.61
CA ASP A 12 -20.52 15.38 17.37
C ASP A 12 -20.61 16.90 17.17
N ALA A 13 -21.39 17.60 18.00
CA ALA A 13 -21.54 19.05 17.88
C ALA A 13 -20.27 19.83 18.22
N ILE A 14 -19.28 19.20 18.84
CA ILE A 14 -18.06 19.82 19.36
C ILE A 14 -16.82 19.29 18.64
N ASN A 15 -16.88 18.07 18.14
CA ASN A 15 -15.74 17.35 17.58
C ASN A 15 -16.02 16.87 16.16
N ARG A 16 -15.03 17.06 15.29
CA ARG A 16 -15.01 16.46 13.96
C ARG A 16 -13.68 15.75 13.73
N TYR A 17 -13.78 14.49 13.36
CA TYR A 17 -12.64 13.65 13.04
C TYR A 17 -12.64 13.42 11.53
N VAL A 18 -11.68 14.05 10.85
CA VAL A 18 -11.56 13.98 9.39
C VAL A 18 -10.54 12.92 9.06
N THR A 19 -11.01 11.81 8.50
CA THR A 19 -10.22 10.58 8.40
C THR A 19 -10.08 10.11 6.97
N ARG A 20 -8.84 9.75 6.61
CA ARG A 20 -8.55 8.98 5.41
C ARG A 20 -8.07 7.59 5.81
N THR A 21 -8.66 6.57 5.19
CA THR A 21 -8.26 5.18 5.39
C THR A 21 -7.52 4.69 4.16
N ILE A 22 -6.34 4.12 4.35
CA ILE A 22 -5.55 3.52 3.28
C ILE A 22 -5.48 2.03 3.55
N ILE A 23 -5.98 1.24 2.61
CA ILE A 23 -5.98 -0.22 2.70
C ILE A 23 -4.90 -0.73 1.75
N VAL A 24 -3.92 -1.46 2.29
CA VAL A 24 -2.79 -2.01 1.51
C VAL A 24 -2.95 -3.50 1.43
N LYS A 25 -3.09 -4.01 0.21
CA LYS A 25 -3.26 -5.44 -0.06
C LYS A 25 -2.00 -6.00 -0.71
N GLU A 26 -1.02 -6.36 0.13
CA GLU A 26 0.21 -7.00 -0.34
C GLU A 26 -0.04 -8.48 -0.66
N PRO A 27 0.62 -9.02 -1.71
CA PRO A 27 0.49 -10.44 -2.04
C PRO A 27 0.88 -11.34 -0.87
N GLY A 28 0.06 -12.33 -0.57
CA GLY A 28 0.33 -13.32 0.48
C GLY A 28 0.22 -12.80 1.91
N LYS A 29 -0.27 -11.58 2.10
CA LYS A 29 -0.47 -10.99 3.43
C LYS A 29 -1.90 -10.55 3.63
N GLU A 30 -2.33 -10.50 4.88
CA GLU A 30 -3.62 -9.91 5.23
C GLU A 30 -3.63 -8.43 4.90
N PRO A 31 -4.77 -7.86 4.47
CA PRO A 31 -4.87 -6.44 4.22
C PRO A 31 -4.49 -5.62 5.44
N GLN A 32 -3.68 -4.60 5.22
CA GLN A 32 -3.25 -3.65 6.25
C GLN A 32 -4.06 -2.37 6.13
N THR A 33 -4.52 -1.84 7.26
CA THR A 33 -5.27 -0.59 7.28
C THR A 33 -4.45 0.49 7.97
N ILE A 34 -4.24 1.60 7.27
CA ILE A 34 -3.58 2.79 7.80
C ILE A 34 -4.66 3.87 7.91
N THR A 35 -4.80 4.46 9.10
CA THR A 35 -5.78 5.51 9.35
C THR A 35 -5.07 6.82 9.62
N GLN A 36 -5.44 7.86 8.88
CA GLN A 36 -4.93 9.21 9.06
C GLN A 36 -6.10 10.09 9.50
N THR A 37 -6.00 10.67 10.70
CA THR A 37 -7.10 11.43 11.30
C THR A 37 -6.62 12.80 11.74
N VAL A 38 -7.40 13.84 11.40
CA VAL A 38 -7.24 15.18 11.94
C VAL A 38 -8.45 15.47 12.79
N HIS A 39 -8.23 15.82 14.05
CA HIS A 39 -9.29 16.18 14.99
C HIS A 39 -9.49 17.69 14.98
N PHE A 40 -10.70 18.13 14.66
CA PHE A 40 -11.12 19.52 14.70
C PHE A 40 -12.13 19.73 15.83
N THR A 41 -12.12 20.92 16.40
CA THR A 41 -13.10 21.34 17.40
C THR A 41 -13.53 22.78 17.12
N ASN A 42 -14.67 23.17 17.67
CA ASN A 42 -15.20 24.54 17.60
C ASN A 42 -14.98 25.33 18.88
N GLU A 43 -14.09 24.86 19.75
CA GLU A 43 -13.72 25.52 20.99
C GLU A 43 -13.14 26.91 20.71
N ASP A 44 -13.60 27.92 21.46
CA ASP A 44 -13.04 29.27 21.39
C ASP A 44 -11.86 29.46 22.35
N LYS A 45 -11.31 30.67 22.39
CA LYS A 45 -10.15 31.00 23.26
C LYS A 45 -10.41 30.80 24.75
N ASP A 46 -11.68 30.82 25.16
CA ASP A 46 -12.08 30.67 26.55
C ASP A 46 -12.48 29.23 26.90
N GLY A 47 -12.29 28.30 25.96
CA GLY A 47 -12.61 26.90 26.14
C GLY A 47 -14.10 26.58 25.99
N ASN A 48 -14.87 27.45 25.34
CA ASN A 48 -16.29 27.25 25.13
C ASN A 48 -16.59 26.87 23.68
N SER A 49 -17.43 25.86 23.48
CA SER A 49 -17.83 25.40 22.15
C SER A 49 -19.22 25.87 21.75
N GLY A 50 -19.89 26.62 22.62
CA GLY A 50 -21.19 27.19 22.37
C GLY A 50 -21.73 27.92 23.61
N TYR A 51 -22.89 28.53 23.44
CA TYR A 51 -23.51 29.37 24.48
C TYR A 51 -24.95 29.02 24.59
N LYS A 52 -25.43 28.89 25.85
CA LYS A 52 -26.80 28.54 26.18
C LYS A 52 -27.62 29.79 26.50
N ASP A 53 -28.78 29.91 25.87
CA ASP A 53 -29.74 30.93 26.22
C ASP A 53 -30.32 30.62 27.64
N PRO A 54 -30.19 31.56 28.61
CA PRO A 54 -30.65 31.30 29.99
C PRO A 54 -32.16 31.22 30.11
N VAL A 55 -32.91 31.73 29.14
CA VAL A 55 -34.39 31.73 29.16
C VAL A 55 -34.94 30.48 28.48
N THR A 56 -34.50 30.18 27.25
CA THR A 56 -35.03 29.07 26.45
C THR A 56 -34.31 27.74 26.69
N GLY A 57 -33.07 27.82 27.18
CA GLY A 57 -32.21 26.65 27.29
C GLY A 57 -31.57 26.20 25.97
N GLU A 58 -31.85 26.91 24.90
CA GLU A 58 -31.25 26.61 23.57
C GLU A 58 -29.75 26.86 23.58
N ILE A 59 -29.01 25.93 22.94
CA ILE A 59 -27.56 26.02 22.79
C ILE A 59 -27.23 26.37 21.35
N LYS A 60 -26.45 27.46 21.18
CA LYS A 60 -25.84 27.81 19.90
C LYS A 60 -24.39 27.37 19.94
N TYR A 61 -24.02 26.44 19.06
CA TYR A 61 -22.65 25.98 18.94
C TYR A 61 -21.84 26.93 18.05
N ASN A 62 -20.56 27.09 18.39
CA ASN A 62 -19.63 27.85 17.58
C ASN A 62 -19.49 27.23 16.19
N THR A 63 -19.29 28.07 15.18
CA THR A 63 -19.14 27.64 13.79
C THR A 63 -17.71 27.80 13.29
N ASP A 64 -16.79 28.25 14.11
CA ASP A 64 -15.39 28.46 13.79
C ASP A 64 -14.57 27.24 14.20
N TRP A 65 -14.39 26.33 13.26
CA TRP A 65 -13.67 25.08 13.47
C TRP A 65 -12.18 25.25 13.26
N HIS A 66 -11.37 24.61 14.09
CA HIS A 66 -9.92 24.60 14.02
C HIS A 66 -9.37 23.26 14.49
N VAL A 67 -8.08 22.99 14.25
CA VAL A 67 -7.41 21.81 14.78
C VAL A 67 -7.48 21.82 16.30
N ALA A 68 -7.85 20.73 16.91
CA ALA A 68 -8.12 20.65 18.35
C ALA A 68 -6.93 21.09 19.22
N SER A 69 -5.71 20.86 18.74
CA SER A 69 -4.49 21.24 19.46
C SER A 69 -4.02 22.66 19.17
N ASP A 70 -4.63 23.38 18.23
CA ASP A 70 -4.19 24.71 17.81
C ASP A 70 -5.36 25.58 17.35
N LEU A 71 -5.75 26.54 18.18
CA LEU A 71 -6.82 27.50 17.90
C LEU A 71 -6.63 28.30 16.61
N LYS A 72 -5.41 28.49 16.18
CA LYS A 72 -5.08 29.27 14.98
C LYS A 72 -5.05 28.44 13.71
N ALA A 73 -4.95 27.13 13.83
CA ALA A 73 -4.86 26.23 12.69
C ALA A 73 -6.25 25.85 12.18
N LYS A 74 -6.68 26.42 11.08
CA LYS A 74 -7.95 26.11 10.43
C LYS A 74 -7.86 24.88 9.54
N THR A 75 -6.67 24.44 9.22
CA THR A 75 -6.40 23.29 8.36
C THR A 75 -5.46 22.32 9.03
N GLY A 76 -5.59 21.05 8.68
CA GLY A 76 -4.65 20.01 9.00
C GLY A 76 -4.18 19.34 7.72
N SER A 77 -3.50 18.22 7.84
CA SER A 77 -2.99 17.48 6.69
C SER A 77 -3.08 15.99 6.90
N TRP A 78 -3.47 15.29 5.84
CA TRP A 78 -3.19 13.87 5.72
C TRP A 78 -1.84 13.75 5.01
N GLU A 79 -0.88 13.14 5.68
CA GLU A 79 0.47 13.02 5.16
C GLU A 79 0.55 12.08 3.96
N GLU A 80 1.56 12.29 3.11
CA GLU A 80 1.85 11.39 2.01
C GLU A 80 2.16 9.99 2.56
N TYR A 81 1.62 8.97 1.89
CA TYR A 81 1.89 7.57 2.20
C TYR A 81 2.50 6.88 0.99
N THR A 82 3.68 6.30 1.14
CA THR A 82 4.35 5.56 0.08
C THR A 82 4.00 4.08 0.18
N ALA A 83 3.56 3.51 -0.94
CA ALA A 83 3.24 2.09 -1.01
C ALA A 83 4.51 1.25 -0.75
N PRO A 84 4.43 0.20 0.08
CA PRO A 84 5.56 -0.70 0.28
C PRO A 84 6.03 -1.35 -1.02
N SER A 85 7.34 -1.51 -1.18
CA SER A 85 7.90 -2.24 -2.31
C SER A 85 7.73 -3.74 -2.09
N VAL A 86 7.21 -4.43 -3.12
CA VAL A 86 7.09 -5.88 -3.13
C VAL A 86 7.78 -6.41 -4.38
N THR A 87 8.83 -7.21 -4.20
CA THR A 87 9.61 -7.75 -5.31
C THR A 87 8.73 -8.54 -6.29
N GLY A 88 8.80 -8.20 -7.57
CA GLY A 88 8.04 -8.86 -8.63
C GLY A 88 6.61 -8.37 -8.79
N TYR A 89 6.21 -7.34 -8.04
CA TYR A 89 4.87 -6.76 -8.11
C TYR A 89 4.91 -5.25 -8.28
N THR A 90 3.85 -4.72 -8.88
CA THR A 90 3.66 -3.27 -9.04
C THR A 90 2.42 -2.85 -8.29
N PRO A 91 2.51 -1.85 -7.39
CA PRO A 91 1.33 -1.32 -6.70
C PRO A 91 0.42 -0.55 -7.68
N SER A 92 -0.88 -0.53 -7.38
CA SER A 92 -1.85 0.22 -8.17
C SER A 92 -1.56 1.72 -8.20
N GLN A 93 -0.91 2.22 -7.16
CA GLN A 93 -0.32 3.56 -7.12
C GLN A 93 0.92 3.54 -6.22
N ALA A 94 1.94 4.29 -6.61
CA ALA A 94 3.22 4.30 -5.89
C ALA A 94 3.10 5.01 -4.54
N LYS A 95 2.23 6.01 -4.47
CA LYS A 95 2.00 6.78 -3.24
C LYS A 95 0.59 7.35 -3.22
N VAL A 96 0.12 7.67 -2.02
CA VAL A 96 -1.07 8.47 -1.78
C VAL A 96 -0.59 9.86 -1.41
N GLU A 97 -0.95 10.85 -2.23
CA GLU A 97 -0.48 12.23 -2.03
C GLU A 97 -0.95 12.81 -0.70
N ALA A 98 -0.13 13.68 -0.12
CA ALA A 98 -0.55 14.49 1.01
C ALA A 98 -1.73 15.38 0.60
N LYS A 99 -2.65 15.60 1.52
CA LYS A 99 -3.82 16.45 1.27
C LYS A 99 -4.07 17.36 2.46
N THR A 100 -4.25 18.64 2.19
CA THR A 100 -4.71 19.60 3.19
C THR A 100 -6.20 19.42 3.42
N VAL A 101 -6.59 19.31 4.68
CA VAL A 101 -7.96 19.03 5.08
C VAL A 101 -8.50 20.12 6.01
N THR A 102 -9.82 20.30 5.99
CA THR A 102 -10.55 21.19 6.89
C THR A 102 -11.60 20.40 7.64
N ALA A 103 -12.29 21.03 8.56
CA ALA A 103 -13.41 20.41 9.28
C ALA A 103 -14.56 20.01 8.34
N GLU A 104 -14.59 20.56 7.12
CA GLU A 104 -15.60 20.25 6.11
C GLU A 104 -15.17 19.16 5.14
N THR A 105 -13.92 18.69 5.20
CA THR A 105 -13.43 17.64 4.33
C THR A 105 -14.11 16.30 4.66
N GLU A 106 -14.65 15.63 3.65
CA GLU A 106 -15.27 14.33 3.83
C GLU A 106 -14.24 13.23 4.03
N ALA A 107 -14.66 12.17 4.71
CA ALA A 107 -13.85 10.97 4.87
C ALA A 107 -13.47 10.40 3.50
N ALA A 108 -12.25 9.90 3.39
CA ALA A 108 -11.75 9.30 2.16
C ALA A 108 -11.23 7.89 2.43
N SER A 109 -11.25 7.06 1.39
CA SER A 109 -10.71 5.71 1.44
C SER A 109 -9.94 5.43 0.16
N VAL A 110 -8.74 4.87 0.30
CA VAL A 110 -7.88 4.49 -0.83
C VAL A 110 -7.43 3.05 -0.63
N THR A 111 -7.51 2.25 -1.68
CA THR A 111 -7.02 0.87 -1.66
C THR A 111 -5.84 0.76 -2.59
N ILE A 112 -4.71 0.28 -2.07
CA ILE A 112 -3.52 -0.04 -2.85
C ILE A 112 -3.48 -1.55 -3.05
N SER A 113 -3.57 -1.99 -4.30
CA SER A 113 -3.45 -3.39 -4.68
C SER A 113 -2.18 -3.59 -5.50
N TYR A 114 -1.75 -4.85 -5.64
CA TYR A 114 -0.51 -5.19 -6.33
C TYR A 114 -0.79 -6.15 -7.47
N THR A 115 -0.13 -5.91 -8.59
CA THR A 115 -0.21 -6.76 -9.77
C THR A 115 1.14 -7.41 -10.02
N LYS A 116 1.15 -8.71 -10.24
CA LYS A 116 2.37 -9.43 -10.58
C LYS A 116 2.95 -8.89 -11.90
N ASN A 117 4.24 -8.60 -11.91
CA ASN A 117 4.95 -8.18 -13.12
C ASN A 117 5.05 -9.35 -14.11
N ALA A 118 5.22 -9.01 -15.39
CA ALA A 118 5.44 -10.00 -16.42
C ALA A 118 6.67 -10.85 -16.13
N ASP A 119 6.62 -12.13 -16.53
CA ASP A 119 7.75 -13.03 -16.43
C ASP A 119 8.94 -12.46 -17.20
N ILE A 120 10.14 -12.62 -16.62
CA ILE A 120 11.38 -12.16 -17.23
C ILE A 120 11.94 -13.29 -18.10
N PRO A 121 12.14 -13.08 -19.42
CA PRO A 121 12.75 -14.08 -20.27
C PRO A 121 14.16 -14.43 -19.81
N VAL A 122 14.48 -15.73 -19.81
CA VAL A 122 15.85 -16.19 -19.57
C VAL A 122 16.48 -16.49 -20.91
N PRO A 123 17.46 -15.67 -21.37
CA PRO A 123 18.09 -15.89 -22.66
C PRO A 123 18.80 -17.24 -22.68
N TYR A 124 18.71 -17.94 -23.84
CA TYR A 124 19.48 -19.15 -24.06
C TYR A 124 20.98 -18.80 -23.98
N LYS A 125 21.69 -19.53 -23.12
CA LYS A 125 23.13 -19.47 -23.03
C LYS A 125 23.62 -20.89 -23.29
N PRO A 126 24.47 -21.09 -24.35
CA PRO A 126 25.03 -22.40 -24.53
C PRO A 126 25.90 -22.73 -23.30
N GLY A 127 25.54 -23.83 -22.64
CA GLY A 127 26.33 -24.37 -21.57
C GLY A 127 27.58 -25.10 -22.13
N LYS A 128 28.21 -25.89 -21.25
CA LYS A 128 29.30 -26.74 -21.72
C LYS A 128 28.78 -27.76 -22.73
N ASN A 129 29.38 -27.82 -23.92
CA ASN A 129 28.93 -28.71 -24.99
C ASN A 129 28.87 -30.17 -24.54
N GLY A 130 27.76 -30.83 -24.79
CA GLY A 130 27.53 -32.21 -24.41
C GLY A 130 27.13 -32.44 -22.96
N VAL A 131 26.95 -31.36 -22.14
CA VAL A 131 26.58 -31.46 -20.76
C VAL A 131 25.13 -30.99 -20.58
N ASN A 132 24.30 -31.84 -19.98
CA ASN A 132 22.92 -31.48 -19.66
C ASN A 132 22.89 -30.48 -18.51
N ASP A 133 22.02 -29.46 -18.65
CA ASP A 133 21.76 -28.49 -17.61
C ASP A 133 20.28 -28.07 -17.66
N ALA A 134 19.89 -26.98 -16.98
CA ALA A 134 18.51 -26.51 -16.97
C ALA A 134 18.02 -26.02 -18.33
N LEU A 135 18.94 -25.65 -19.25
CA LEU A 135 18.63 -25.09 -20.57
C LEU A 135 18.95 -26.05 -21.71
N ASN A 136 19.82 -27.04 -21.47
CA ASN A 136 20.37 -27.90 -22.52
C ASN A 136 20.20 -29.37 -22.16
N ARG A 137 19.68 -30.14 -23.12
CA ARG A 137 19.60 -31.59 -23.01
C ARG A 137 20.23 -32.22 -24.22
N TYR A 138 21.16 -33.12 -23.98
CA TYR A 138 21.88 -33.86 -25.03
C TYR A 138 21.47 -35.32 -24.94
N VAL A 139 20.88 -35.85 -26.01
CA VAL A 139 20.47 -37.27 -26.13
C VAL A 139 21.47 -37.94 -26.99
N THR A 140 22.22 -38.88 -26.43
CA THR A 140 23.38 -39.50 -27.10
C THR A 140 23.19 -40.99 -27.23
N ARG A 141 23.48 -41.54 -28.44
CA ARG A 141 23.56 -42.96 -28.67
C ARG A 141 24.98 -43.30 -29.11
N ALA A 142 25.55 -44.29 -28.45
CA ALA A 142 26.87 -44.80 -28.88
C ALA A 142 26.68 -46.10 -29.64
N ILE A 143 27.27 -46.17 -30.82
CA ILE A 143 27.25 -47.39 -31.63
C ILE A 143 28.67 -47.92 -31.63
N ILE A 144 28.84 -49.16 -31.16
CA ILE A 144 30.16 -49.80 -31.14
C ILE A 144 30.20 -50.82 -32.28
N VAL A 145 31.12 -50.61 -33.20
CA VAL A 145 31.33 -51.50 -34.35
C VAL A 145 32.56 -52.34 -34.07
N LYS A 146 32.39 -53.68 -34.04
CA LYS A 146 33.42 -54.65 -33.82
C LYS A 146 33.65 -55.47 -35.09
N GLU A 147 34.73 -55.17 -35.81
CA GLU A 147 35.09 -55.92 -37.01
C GLU A 147 36.18 -56.95 -36.67
N PRO A 148 36.13 -58.16 -37.29
CA PRO A 148 37.17 -59.16 -37.06
C PRO A 148 38.55 -58.65 -37.43
N GLY A 149 39.51 -58.78 -36.51
CA GLY A 149 40.91 -58.36 -36.75
C GLY A 149 41.14 -56.87 -36.66
N LYS A 150 40.15 -56.09 -36.20
CA LYS A 150 40.29 -54.64 -36.02
C LYS A 150 39.85 -54.25 -34.60
N GLU A 151 40.43 -53.10 -34.16
CA GLU A 151 39.98 -52.52 -32.89
C GLU A 151 38.53 -52.04 -33.03
N PRO A 152 37.74 -52.15 -31.95
CA PRO A 152 36.38 -51.64 -31.95
C PRO A 152 36.34 -50.12 -32.23
N GLN A 153 35.41 -49.72 -33.07
CA GLN A 153 35.15 -48.30 -33.37
C GLN A 153 33.88 -47.87 -32.64
N THR A 154 33.91 -46.67 -32.07
CA THR A 154 32.74 -46.07 -31.42
C THR A 154 32.27 -44.88 -32.25
N ILE A 155 30.99 -44.95 -32.65
CA ILE A 155 30.30 -43.85 -33.34
C ILE A 155 29.32 -43.27 -32.40
N THR A 156 29.45 -41.96 -32.13
CA THR A 156 28.52 -41.24 -31.21
C THR A 156 27.57 -40.40 -32.04
N GLN A 157 26.29 -40.59 -31.80
CA GLN A 157 25.22 -39.79 -32.38
C GLN A 157 24.57 -38.99 -31.26
N THR A 158 24.57 -37.67 -31.42
CA THR A 158 24.06 -36.74 -30.37
C THR A 158 23.02 -35.81 -30.97
N ASP A 159 21.87 -35.74 -30.31
CA ASP A 159 20.84 -34.75 -30.59
C ASP A 159 20.75 -33.79 -29.43
N HIS A 160 20.64 -32.51 -29.75
CA HIS A 160 20.64 -31.42 -28.75
C HIS A 160 19.28 -30.79 -28.61
#